data_6468d3dbd89f6cdb4b6f7ff4a77ab9d7
#
_entry.id   6468d3dbd89f6cdb4b6f7ff4a77ab9d7
#
_cell.length_a   1.000
_cell.length_b   1.000
_cell.length_c   1.000
_cell.angle_alpha   90.00
_cell.angle_beta   90.00
_cell.angle_gamma   90.00
#
_symmetry.space_group_name_H-M   'P 1'
#
loop_
_entity.id
_entity.type
_entity.pdbx_description
1 polymer ?
#
loop_
_entity_poly.entity_id
_entity_poly.type
_entity_poly.pdbx_seq_one_letter_code
_entity_poly.pdbx_strand_id
1 'polypeptide(L)'
;MKKTILTTLFLVVAVLMVIAQGTAEIKFKKTTHNFGAFSENNPKVTCKFKFTNTGNGPLVIHQAIASCGCTVPQYPKEPIKAGESGEITVTYNGAGKFPGHFRKSITLRTNAKQEVVRLYIEGDMKPKGSEPQQN
;
A
#
# COMPACT_ATOMS: atom_id res chain seq x y z
N MET A 1 45.13 30.63 -5.96
CA MET A 1 44.62 29.80 -7.07
C MET A 1 44.35 28.34 -6.68
N LYS A 2 45.25 27.65 -5.99
CA LYS A 2 45.01 26.24 -5.58
C LYS A 2 43.82 26.06 -4.62
N LYS A 3 43.57 27.01 -3.69
CA LYS A 3 42.45 26.97 -2.73
C LYS A 3 41.08 27.20 -3.39
N THR A 4 41.01 28.04 -4.42
CA THR A 4 39.80 28.35 -5.17
C THR A 4 39.37 27.20 -6.09
N ILE A 5 40.34 26.50 -6.69
CA ILE A 5 40.07 25.30 -7.52
C ILE A 5 39.54 24.14 -6.66
N LEU A 6 40.08 23.96 -5.45
CA LEU A 6 39.66 22.92 -4.53
C LEU A 6 38.22 23.15 -4.01
N THR A 7 37.84 24.38 -3.73
CA THR A 7 36.48 24.75 -3.29
C THR A 7 35.46 24.60 -4.41
N THR A 8 35.81 24.97 -5.63
CA THR A 8 34.91 24.80 -6.78
C THR A 8 34.72 23.33 -7.13
N LEU A 9 35.78 22.51 -7.03
CA LEU A 9 35.68 21.07 -7.25
C LEU A 9 34.79 20.39 -6.20
N PHE A 10 34.88 20.79 -4.93
CA PHE A 10 34.04 20.26 -3.86
C PHE A 10 32.56 20.63 -4.05
N LEU A 11 32.28 21.87 -4.51
CA LEU A 11 30.92 22.33 -4.78
C LEU A 11 30.29 21.56 -5.95
N VAL A 12 31.06 21.28 -7.01
CA VAL A 12 30.60 20.53 -8.18
C VAL A 12 30.30 19.06 -7.81
N VAL A 13 31.14 18.45 -6.97
CA VAL A 13 30.89 17.06 -6.50
C VAL A 13 29.65 16.98 -5.61
N ALA A 14 29.42 17.97 -4.74
CA ALA A 14 28.24 18.04 -3.89
C ALA A 14 26.94 18.18 -4.72
N VAL A 15 26.97 19.00 -5.79
CA VAL A 15 25.82 19.15 -6.69
C VAL A 15 25.53 17.87 -7.48
N LEU A 16 26.56 17.13 -7.89
CA LEU A 16 26.38 15.85 -8.60
C LEU A 16 25.80 14.76 -7.71
N MET A 17 26.04 14.79 -6.39
CA MET A 17 25.43 13.82 -5.46
C MET A 17 23.93 14.07 -5.23
N VAL A 18 23.44 15.29 -5.40
CA VAL A 18 22.01 15.61 -5.26
C VAL A 18 21.17 15.09 -6.43
N ILE A 19 21.79 14.88 -7.60
CA ILE A 19 21.08 14.38 -8.80
C ILE A 19 20.97 12.83 -8.80
N ALA A 20 21.66 12.15 -7.89
CA ALA A 20 21.70 10.68 -7.82
C ALA A 20 20.61 10.08 -6.93
N GLN A 21 19.61 10.86 -6.47
CA GLN A 21 18.45 10.29 -5.78
C GLN A 21 17.53 9.65 -6.82
N GLY A 22 17.57 8.33 -6.89
CA GLY A 22 16.73 7.55 -7.79
C GLY A 22 15.24 7.74 -7.52
N THR A 23 14.42 7.32 -8.47
CA THR A 23 12.96 7.38 -8.38
C THR A 23 12.43 6.06 -7.87
N ALA A 24 11.60 6.10 -6.83
CA ALA A 24 10.88 4.92 -6.35
C ALA A 24 9.78 4.51 -7.34
N GLU A 25 9.54 3.22 -7.46
CA GLU A 25 8.41 2.64 -8.17
C GLU A 25 7.76 1.57 -7.30
N ILE A 26 6.44 1.59 -7.21
CA ILE A 26 5.70 0.60 -6.44
C ILE A 26 4.97 -0.35 -7.38
N LYS A 27 5.21 -1.66 -7.21
CA LYS A 27 4.56 -2.71 -7.98
C LYS A 27 3.88 -3.71 -7.06
N PHE A 28 2.57 -3.81 -7.17
CA PHE A 28 1.77 -4.79 -6.43
C PHE A 28 1.67 -6.11 -7.21
N LYS A 29 1.67 -7.23 -6.48
CA LYS A 29 1.35 -8.55 -7.05
C LYS A 29 -0.13 -8.64 -7.44
N LYS A 30 -1.00 -8.05 -6.60
CA LYS A 30 -2.45 -7.93 -6.81
C LYS A 30 -2.92 -6.60 -6.26
N THR A 31 -3.87 -5.97 -6.91
CA THR A 31 -4.51 -4.72 -6.46
C THR A 31 -5.95 -4.93 -5.99
N THR A 32 -6.49 -6.14 -6.15
CA THR A 32 -7.81 -6.55 -5.66
C THR A 32 -7.71 -7.84 -4.88
N HIS A 33 -8.40 -7.91 -3.75
CA HIS A 33 -8.56 -9.12 -2.94
C HIS A 33 -10.02 -9.42 -2.72
N ASN A 34 -10.43 -10.65 -3.05
CA ASN A 34 -11.77 -11.14 -2.78
C ASN A 34 -11.72 -12.11 -1.59
N PHE A 35 -12.43 -11.79 -0.52
CA PHE A 35 -12.54 -12.65 0.67
C PHE A 35 -13.47 -13.84 0.45
N GLY A 36 -14.25 -13.85 -0.64
CA GLY A 36 -15.32 -14.83 -0.82
C GLY A 36 -16.44 -14.63 0.19
N ALA A 37 -17.13 -15.73 0.51
CA ALA A 37 -18.21 -15.75 1.49
C ALA A 37 -17.66 -15.90 2.91
N PHE A 38 -18.16 -15.09 3.85
CA PHE A 38 -17.89 -15.21 5.28
C PHE A 38 -19.13 -14.85 6.09
N SER A 39 -19.18 -15.26 7.36
CA SER A 39 -20.37 -15.13 8.19
C SER A 39 -20.44 -13.80 8.93
N GLU A 40 -21.64 -13.25 9.05
CA GLU A 40 -21.96 -12.14 9.97
C GLU A 40 -21.65 -12.46 11.43
N ASN A 41 -21.60 -13.74 11.81
CA ASN A 41 -21.15 -14.17 13.14
C ASN A 41 -19.65 -13.93 13.37
N ASN A 42 -18.86 -13.89 12.31
CA ASN A 42 -17.43 -13.60 12.33
C ASN A 42 -17.10 -12.54 11.27
N PRO A 43 -17.54 -11.29 11.50
CA PRO A 43 -17.63 -10.27 10.45
C PRO A 43 -16.31 -9.59 10.11
N LYS A 44 -15.22 -9.94 10.80
CA LYS A 44 -13.90 -9.33 10.59
C LYS A 44 -13.04 -10.23 9.72
N VAL A 45 -12.58 -9.68 8.58
CA VAL A 45 -11.69 -10.35 7.63
C VAL A 45 -10.48 -9.47 7.31
N THR A 46 -9.33 -10.10 7.12
CA THR A 46 -8.05 -9.40 6.89
C THR A 46 -7.32 -10.01 5.71
N CYS A 47 -6.70 -9.15 4.90
CA CYS A 47 -5.83 -9.57 3.80
C CYS A 47 -4.55 -8.73 3.74
N LYS A 48 -3.61 -9.17 2.90
CA LYS A 48 -2.32 -8.52 2.68
C LYS A 48 -2.09 -8.29 1.19
N PHE A 49 -1.74 -7.07 0.84
CA PHE A 49 -1.30 -6.70 -0.49
C PHE A 49 0.22 -6.57 -0.49
N LYS A 50 0.89 -7.52 -1.11
CA LYS A 50 2.35 -7.52 -1.23
C LYS A 50 2.78 -6.66 -2.40
N PHE A 51 3.79 -5.84 -2.17
CA PHE A 51 4.39 -4.97 -3.19
C PHE A 51 5.92 -5.03 -3.14
N THR A 52 6.54 -4.59 -4.20
CA THR A 52 8.00 -4.43 -4.31
C THR A 52 8.31 -3.02 -4.79
N ASN A 53 9.34 -2.41 -4.22
CA ASN A 53 9.93 -1.20 -4.78
C ASN A 53 10.81 -1.60 -5.95
N THR A 54 10.30 -1.46 -7.15
CA THR A 54 11.01 -1.80 -8.40
C THR A 54 11.83 -0.62 -8.97
N GLY A 55 11.81 0.51 -8.27
CA GLY A 55 12.60 1.69 -8.61
C GLY A 55 14.03 1.59 -8.11
N ASN A 56 14.76 2.69 -8.24
CA ASN A 56 16.16 2.83 -7.81
C ASN A 56 16.35 3.86 -6.68
N GLY A 57 15.26 4.37 -6.11
CA GLY A 57 15.24 5.25 -4.95
C GLY A 57 14.34 4.72 -3.84
N PRO A 58 14.41 5.29 -2.62
CA PRO A 58 13.62 4.85 -1.50
C PRO A 58 12.13 5.15 -1.71
N LEU A 59 11.28 4.17 -1.42
CA LEU A 59 9.83 4.28 -1.49
C LEU A 59 9.27 4.68 -0.12
N VAL A 60 8.48 5.75 -0.09
CA VAL A 60 7.75 6.18 1.10
C VAL A 60 6.25 6.15 0.80
N ILE A 61 5.48 5.48 1.65
CA ILE A 61 4.03 5.55 1.64
C ILE A 61 3.62 6.63 2.64
N HIS A 62 3.07 7.72 2.14
CA HIS A 62 2.67 8.85 2.96
C HIS A 62 1.35 8.63 3.67
N GLN A 63 0.42 7.94 2.99
CA GLN A 63 -0.95 7.83 3.44
C GLN A 63 -1.64 6.61 2.83
N ALA A 64 -2.55 6.00 3.59
CA ALA A 64 -3.49 4.99 3.12
C ALA A 64 -4.89 5.35 3.62
N ILE A 65 -5.79 5.67 2.69
CA ILE A 65 -7.13 6.16 2.99
C ILE A 65 -8.15 5.13 2.50
N ALA A 66 -8.94 4.60 3.42
CA ALA A 66 -10.07 3.73 3.08
C ALA A 66 -11.32 4.53 2.73
N SER A 67 -12.17 3.97 1.87
CA SER A 67 -13.44 4.57 1.46
C SER A 67 -14.52 4.55 2.54
N CYS A 68 -14.33 3.80 3.63
CA CYS A 68 -15.23 3.81 4.81
C CYS A 68 -14.44 3.52 6.10
N GLY A 69 -14.99 3.92 7.26
CA GLY A 69 -14.45 3.60 8.58
C GLY A 69 -14.50 2.10 8.93
N CYS A 70 -15.22 1.29 8.15
CA CYS A 70 -15.28 -0.18 8.28
C CYS A 70 -14.02 -0.89 7.76
N THR A 71 -13.13 -0.17 7.11
CA THR A 71 -11.91 -0.70 6.49
C THR A 71 -10.70 0.04 7.06
N VAL A 72 -9.77 -0.71 7.63
CA VAL A 72 -8.58 -0.16 8.28
C VAL A 72 -7.33 -0.68 7.57
N PRO A 73 -6.62 0.17 6.82
CA PRO A 73 -5.34 -0.16 6.23
C PRO A 73 -4.19 0.10 7.20
N GLN A 74 -3.20 -0.80 7.19
CA GLN A 74 -1.91 -0.62 7.85
C GLN A 74 -0.80 -0.73 6.82
N TYR A 75 0.17 0.15 6.89
CA TYR A 75 1.27 0.22 5.92
C TYR A 75 2.60 0.53 6.61
N PRO A 76 3.75 0.15 6.00
CA PRO A 76 5.06 0.48 6.53
C PRO A 76 5.26 1.98 6.66
N LYS A 77 5.74 2.43 7.82
CA LYS A 77 6.05 3.86 8.09
C LYS A 77 7.49 4.22 7.69
N GLU A 78 8.37 3.22 7.69
CA GLU A 78 9.75 3.38 7.28
C GLU A 78 9.90 3.31 5.76
N PRO A 79 10.88 4.02 5.18
CA PRO A 79 11.17 3.91 3.76
C PRO A 79 11.54 2.48 3.35
N ILE A 80 11.04 2.04 2.19
CA ILE A 80 11.36 0.74 1.59
C ILE A 80 12.45 0.97 0.55
N LYS A 81 13.61 0.37 0.75
CA LYS A 81 14.77 0.51 -0.15
C LYS A 81 14.47 -0.05 -1.53
N ALA A 82 15.21 0.42 -2.54
CA ALA A 82 15.15 -0.11 -3.88
C ALA A 82 15.36 -1.65 -3.89
N GLY A 83 14.47 -2.38 -4.55
CA GLY A 83 14.47 -3.84 -4.62
C GLY A 83 13.83 -4.54 -3.43
N GLU A 84 13.56 -3.85 -2.32
CA GLU A 84 12.89 -4.44 -1.16
C GLU A 84 11.37 -4.51 -1.35
N SER A 85 10.75 -5.40 -0.59
CA SER A 85 9.32 -5.64 -0.59
C SER A 85 8.68 -5.22 0.73
N GLY A 86 7.39 -4.94 0.68
CA GLY A 86 6.56 -4.64 1.83
C GLY A 86 5.14 -5.17 1.63
N GLU A 87 4.29 -4.90 2.60
CA GLU A 87 2.88 -5.28 2.53
C GLU A 87 1.97 -4.21 3.13
N ILE A 88 0.79 -4.08 2.55
CA ILE A 88 -0.33 -3.32 3.12
C ILE A 88 -1.29 -4.35 3.71
N THR A 89 -1.53 -4.27 5.01
CA THR A 89 -2.52 -5.12 5.69
C THR A 89 -3.84 -4.37 5.75
N VAL A 90 -4.91 -4.98 5.26
CA VAL A 90 -6.24 -4.37 5.24
C VAL A 90 -7.23 -5.24 5.99
N THR A 91 -7.88 -4.67 7.00
CA THR A 91 -8.93 -5.31 7.78
C THR A 91 -10.27 -4.67 7.46
N TYR A 92 -11.24 -5.47 7.06
CA TYR A 92 -12.64 -5.10 6.95
C TYR A 92 -13.41 -5.63 8.16
N ASN A 93 -14.20 -4.77 8.78
CA ASN A 93 -15.10 -5.13 9.86
C ASN A 93 -16.55 -4.88 9.44
N GLY A 94 -17.26 -5.97 9.17
CA GLY A 94 -18.68 -5.95 8.78
C GLY A 94 -19.66 -5.89 9.95
N ALA A 95 -19.19 -5.75 11.20
CA ALA A 95 -20.07 -5.62 12.35
C ALA A 95 -21.02 -4.42 12.20
N GLY A 96 -22.31 -4.64 12.39
CA GLY A 96 -23.33 -3.61 12.22
C GLY A 96 -23.63 -3.23 10.76
N LYS A 97 -23.04 -3.91 9.78
CA LYS A 97 -23.36 -3.76 8.36
C LYS A 97 -24.38 -4.80 7.94
N PHE A 98 -25.18 -4.45 6.92
CA PHE A 98 -26.11 -5.42 6.34
C PHE A 98 -25.32 -6.53 5.61
N PRO A 99 -25.75 -7.81 5.73
CA PRO A 99 -25.22 -8.88 4.92
C PRO A 99 -25.35 -8.59 3.41
N GLY A 100 -24.46 -9.16 2.64
CA GLY A 100 -24.45 -9.03 1.19
C GLY A 100 -23.06 -8.76 0.62
N HIS A 101 -23.02 -8.49 -0.66
CA HIS A 101 -21.80 -8.14 -1.37
C HIS A 101 -21.31 -6.75 -0.98
N PHE A 102 -20.00 -6.62 -0.78
CA PHE A 102 -19.36 -5.32 -0.59
C PHE A 102 -18.11 -5.19 -1.47
N ARG A 103 -17.78 -3.96 -1.81
CA ARG A 103 -16.52 -3.56 -2.42
C ARG A 103 -16.07 -2.25 -1.80
N LYS A 104 -14.82 -2.21 -1.33
CA LYS A 104 -14.21 -1.03 -0.70
C LYS A 104 -12.87 -0.73 -1.35
N SER A 105 -12.51 0.54 -1.41
CA SER A 105 -11.22 0.97 -1.94
C SER A 105 -10.32 1.52 -0.85
N ILE A 106 -9.02 1.33 -1.05
CA ILE A 106 -7.96 1.95 -0.26
C ILE A 106 -7.09 2.74 -1.23
N THR A 107 -6.97 4.04 -1.01
CA THR A 107 -6.12 4.92 -1.80
C THR A 107 -4.80 5.14 -1.07
N LEU A 108 -3.70 4.72 -1.69
CA LEU A 108 -2.34 4.97 -1.21
C LEU A 108 -1.79 6.23 -1.86
N ARG A 109 -1.11 7.05 -1.08
CA ARG A 109 -0.28 8.16 -1.55
C ARG A 109 1.18 7.85 -1.28
N THR A 110 2.01 7.98 -2.29
CA THR A 110 3.44 7.61 -2.25
C THR A 110 4.31 8.69 -2.88
N ASN A 111 5.62 8.59 -2.66
CA ASN A 111 6.63 9.37 -3.40
C ASN A 111 7.10 8.67 -4.68
N ALA A 112 6.49 7.54 -5.04
CA ALA A 112 6.85 6.79 -6.23
C ALA A 112 6.38 7.50 -7.51
N LYS A 113 6.84 7.01 -8.65
CA LYS A 113 6.37 7.40 -9.97
C LYS A 113 4.83 7.28 -10.07
N GLN A 114 4.28 6.24 -9.44
CA GLN A 114 2.83 6.10 -9.19
C GLN A 114 2.49 6.80 -7.86
N GLU A 115 2.25 8.09 -7.88
CA GLU A 115 1.96 8.89 -6.67
C GLU A 115 0.69 8.41 -5.95
N VAL A 116 -0.28 7.91 -6.70
CA VAL A 116 -1.56 7.40 -6.20
C VAL A 116 -1.80 6.00 -6.72
N VAL A 117 -1.98 5.05 -5.80
CA VAL A 117 -2.36 3.67 -6.10
C VAL A 117 -3.66 3.34 -5.38
N ARG A 118 -4.59 2.67 -6.08
CA ARG A 118 -5.84 2.17 -5.49
C ARG A 118 -5.81 0.66 -5.37
N LEU A 119 -6.12 0.20 -4.16
CA LEU A 119 -6.36 -1.20 -3.86
C LEU A 119 -7.86 -1.40 -3.59
N TYR A 120 -8.34 -2.61 -3.85
CA TYR A 120 -9.75 -2.97 -3.64
C TYR A 120 -9.85 -4.24 -2.82
N ILE A 121 -10.81 -4.25 -1.91
CA ILE A 121 -11.27 -5.45 -1.23
C ILE A 121 -12.74 -5.67 -1.56
N GLU A 122 -13.14 -6.92 -1.68
CA GLU A 122 -14.53 -7.30 -1.91
C GLU A 122 -14.83 -8.64 -1.24
N GLY A 123 -16.10 -8.94 -1.04
CA GLY A 123 -16.55 -10.18 -0.44
C GLY A 123 -18.05 -10.21 -0.25
N ASP A 124 -18.54 -11.34 0.23
CA ASP A 124 -19.97 -11.60 0.47
C ASP A 124 -20.19 -12.01 1.92
N MET A 125 -20.69 -11.06 2.73
CA MET A 125 -21.06 -11.36 4.11
C MET A 125 -22.42 -12.04 4.14
N LYS A 126 -22.48 -13.28 4.67
CA LYS A 126 -23.71 -14.05 4.79
C LYS A 126 -24.42 -13.78 6.12
N PRO A 127 -25.76 -13.77 6.15
CA PRO A 127 -26.54 -13.62 7.37
C PRO A 127 -26.22 -14.68 8.43
N LYS A 128 -26.52 -14.36 9.68
CA LYS A 128 -26.45 -15.33 10.78
C LYS A 128 -27.31 -16.56 10.46
N GLY A 129 -26.76 -17.77 10.67
CA GLY A 129 -27.46 -19.02 10.44
C GLY A 129 -27.47 -19.53 8.99
N SER A 130 -26.89 -18.78 8.03
CA SER A 130 -26.62 -19.32 6.70
C SER A 130 -25.24 -19.98 6.67
N GLU A 131 -25.21 -21.32 6.61
CA GLU A 131 -23.95 -22.02 6.32
C GLU A 131 -23.48 -21.72 4.90
N PRO A 132 -22.18 -21.51 4.70
CA PRO A 132 -21.62 -21.44 3.35
C PRO A 132 -21.88 -22.78 2.67
N GLN A 133 -22.66 -22.80 1.60
CA GLN A 133 -22.76 -23.98 0.76
C GLN A 133 -21.40 -24.27 0.15
N GLN A 134 -20.71 -25.27 0.67
CA GLN A 134 -19.54 -25.86 0.04
C GLN A 134 -20.01 -26.60 -1.21
N ASN A 135 -19.76 -26.02 -2.36
CA ASN A 135 -19.79 -26.71 -3.64
C ASN A 135 -18.41 -27.24 -3.97
#